data_7205367b8e2daa8dab52ff018d4c27b6
#
_entry.id   7205367b8e2daa8dab52ff018d4c27b6
#
_cell.length_a   1.000
_cell.length_b   1.000
_cell.length_c   1.000
_cell.angle_alpha   90.00
_cell.angle_beta   90.00
_cell.angle_gamma   90.00
#
_symmetry.space_group_name_H-M   'P 1'
#
loop_
_entity.id
_entity.type
_entity.pdbx_description
1 polymer ?
#
loop_
_entity_poly.entity_id
_entity_poly.type
_entity_poly.pdbx_seq_one_letter_code
_entity_poly.pdbx_strand_id
1 'polypeptide(L)'
;MKSKLNLLAAALAAFLLIARAGTGDAPAQAPAALTGDSSHPGAAHWMRSELYFGIGPLDVPDGGVGELRWRAFLDREVTPRFPDGLTVFEAYGQWRSSGKGEVGRLRSRVLVILHEDTPANRSAIDAIRVAWKAATHDESVLLATQPAEVSF
;
A
#
# COMPACT_ATOMS: atom_id res chain seq x y z
N MET A 1 28.41 63.39 24.34
CA MET A 1 28.25 62.05 24.92
C MET A 1 26.89 61.92 25.58
N LYS A 2 25.79 61.96 24.82
CA LYS A 2 24.41 61.73 25.32
C LYS A 2 23.55 61.22 24.15
N SER A 3 23.74 59.97 23.69
CA SER A 3 22.88 59.41 22.67
C SER A 3 22.97 57.88 22.53
N LYS A 4 23.35 57.17 23.55
CA LYS A 4 23.40 55.67 23.49
C LYS A 4 22.59 54.94 24.56
N LEU A 5 21.74 55.68 25.32
CA LEU A 5 21.02 55.05 26.44
C LEU A 5 19.51 54.83 26.16
N ASN A 6 18.99 55.31 25.05
CA ASN A 6 17.54 55.19 24.78
C ASN A 6 17.16 54.09 23.78
N LEU A 7 18.12 53.30 23.27
CA LEU A 7 17.80 52.20 22.36
C LEU A 7 17.64 50.84 23.05
N LEU A 8 17.99 50.72 24.35
CA LEU A 8 17.89 49.45 25.06
C LEU A 8 16.53 49.23 25.77
N ALA A 9 15.75 50.30 25.95
CA ALA A 9 14.45 50.20 26.64
C ALA A 9 13.29 49.82 25.73
N ALA A 10 13.44 49.96 24.39
CA ALA A 10 12.40 49.64 23.42
C ALA A 10 12.42 48.16 22.96
N ALA A 11 13.52 47.46 23.15
CA ALA A 11 13.65 46.07 22.72
C ALA A 11 13.09 45.04 23.74
N LEU A 12 12.86 45.44 24.99
CA LEU A 12 12.37 44.54 26.04
C LEU A 12 10.85 44.45 26.13
N ALA A 13 10.12 45.41 25.53
CA ALA A 13 8.66 45.42 25.56
C ALA A 13 8.01 44.61 24.41
N ALA A 14 8.79 44.28 23.38
CA ALA A 14 8.26 43.51 22.22
C ALA A 14 8.37 41.99 22.42
N PHE A 15 9.11 41.54 23.42
CA PHE A 15 9.34 40.08 23.62
C PHE A 15 8.36 39.44 24.60
N LEU A 16 7.47 40.21 25.24
CA LEU A 16 6.51 39.69 26.20
C LEU A 16 5.10 39.46 25.65
N LEU A 17 4.88 39.71 24.36
CA LEU A 17 3.55 39.55 23.74
C LEU A 17 3.44 38.33 22.80
N ILE A 18 4.46 37.46 22.69
CA ILE A 18 4.43 36.29 21.81
C ILE A 18 4.24 34.98 22.60
N ALA A 19 4.07 35.04 23.90
CA ALA A 19 3.89 33.83 24.73
C ALA A 19 2.43 33.56 25.10
N ARG A 20 1.48 33.84 24.22
CA ARG A 20 0.08 33.39 24.31
C ARG A 20 -0.48 33.05 22.94
N ALA A 21 0.26 32.32 22.13
CA ALA A 21 -0.33 31.51 21.07
C ALA A 21 -0.76 30.22 21.74
N GLY A 22 -2.04 30.03 21.78
CA GLY A 22 -2.70 28.97 22.50
C GLY A 22 -2.13 27.59 22.21
N THR A 23 -1.94 26.82 23.24
CA THR A 23 -2.11 25.38 23.18
C THR A 23 -3.56 25.13 22.77
N GLY A 24 -3.86 25.34 21.51
CA GLY A 24 -4.99 24.70 20.91
C GLY A 24 -4.63 23.21 20.92
N ASP A 25 -5.23 22.46 21.84
CA ASP A 25 -5.36 21.03 21.64
C ASP A 25 -5.89 20.86 20.22
N ALA A 26 -5.04 20.43 19.32
CA ALA A 26 -5.51 19.89 18.06
C ALA A 26 -6.52 18.81 18.48
N PRO A 27 -7.77 18.85 18.02
CA PRO A 27 -8.71 17.80 18.32
C PRO A 27 -8.00 16.51 17.96
N ALA A 28 -7.83 15.60 18.95
CA ALA A 28 -7.32 14.28 18.69
C ALA A 28 -8.16 13.76 17.54
N GLN A 29 -7.53 13.57 16.38
CA GLN A 29 -8.19 12.95 15.25
C GLN A 29 -8.70 11.62 15.78
N ALA A 30 -10.02 11.50 15.86
CA ALA A 30 -10.62 10.20 16.11
C ALA A 30 -9.94 9.24 15.13
N PRO A 31 -9.49 8.06 15.57
CA PRO A 31 -8.94 7.07 14.66
C PRO A 31 -9.93 6.98 13.50
N ALA A 32 -9.42 7.17 12.27
CA ALA A 32 -10.26 7.03 11.08
C ALA A 32 -10.99 5.70 11.26
N ALA A 33 -12.31 5.77 11.43
CA ALA A 33 -13.11 4.56 11.49
C ALA A 33 -12.74 3.79 10.24
N LEU A 34 -12.19 2.58 10.40
CA LEU A 34 -11.93 1.72 9.26
C LEU A 34 -13.26 1.65 8.52
N THR A 35 -13.23 2.06 7.25
CA THR A 35 -14.40 2.00 6.38
C THR A 35 -14.77 0.54 6.30
N GLY A 36 -15.75 0.09 7.03
CA GLY A 36 -16.04 -1.33 7.19
C GLY A 36 -16.59 -1.68 8.55
N ASP A 37 -16.95 -0.68 9.34
CA ASP A 37 -17.79 -0.85 10.51
C ASP A 37 -18.97 -1.75 10.14
N SER A 38 -19.41 -2.58 11.09
CA SER A 38 -20.50 -3.57 10.99
C SER A 38 -21.82 -3.04 10.39
N SER A 39 -21.88 -1.75 10.13
CA SER A 39 -22.94 -1.07 9.37
C SER A 39 -22.78 -1.16 7.85
N HIS A 40 -21.75 -1.82 7.31
CA HIS A 40 -21.63 -2.00 5.85
C HIS A 40 -22.74 -2.93 5.35
N PRO A 41 -23.77 -2.38 4.72
CA PRO A 41 -24.87 -3.21 4.19
C PRO A 41 -24.45 -3.84 2.87
N GLY A 42 -23.41 -4.66 2.84
CA GLY A 42 -22.84 -5.13 1.61
C GLY A 42 -21.91 -6.33 1.74
N ALA A 43 -21.79 -6.90 2.93
CA ALA A 43 -20.98 -8.11 3.16
C ALA A 43 -21.30 -9.25 2.17
N ALA A 44 -22.52 -9.25 1.60
CA ALA A 44 -22.96 -10.27 0.66
C ALA A 44 -22.29 -10.24 -0.73
N HIS A 45 -21.51 -9.21 -1.06
CA HIS A 45 -20.93 -9.02 -2.39
C HIS A 45 -19.43 -8.75 -2.38
N TRP A 46 -18.72 -9.16 -1.34
CA TRP A 46 -17.29 -9.04 -1.28
C TRP A 46 -16.61 -10.21 -1.96
N MET A 47 -15.47 -9.89 -2.57
CA MET A 47 -14.56 -10.86 -3.20
C MET A 47 -13.22 -10.84 -2.48
N ARG A 48 -12.63 -11.99 -2.36
CA ARG A 48 -11.21 -12.19 -2.07
C ARG A 48 -10.50 -12.46 -3.39
N SER A 49 -9.64 -11.53 -3.79
CA SER A 49 -8.76 -11.68 -4.93
C SER A 49 -7.34 -11.96 -4.47
N GLU A 50 -6.74 -13.01 -5.01
CA GLU A 50 -5.36 -13.40 -4.76
C GLU A 50 -4.56 -13.32 -6.05
N LEU A 51 -3.53 -12.47 -6.06
CA LEU A 51 -2.63 -12.32 -7.19
C LEU A 51 -1.26 -12.91 -6.82
N TYR A 52 -0.76 -13.79 -7.67
CA TYR A 52 0.49 -14.51 -7.43
C TYR A 52 1.59 -13.95 -8.33
N PHE A 53 2.59 -13.33 -7.71
CA PHE A 53 3.70 -12.68 -8.38
C PHE A 53 4.98 -13.48 -8.20
N GLY A 54 5.65 -13.84 -9.30
CA GLY A 54 7.02 -14.34 -9.27
C GLY A 54 7.98 -13.17 -9.02
N ILE A 55 8.79 -13.25 -7.98
CA ILE A 55 9.73 -12.16 -7.64
C ILE A 55 11.20 -12.52 -7.90
N GLY A 56 11.44 -13.67 -8.47
CA GLY A 56 12.78 -14.09 -8.91
C GLY A 56 13.12 -15.53 -8.55
N PRO A 57 14.20 -16.08 -9.13
CA PRO A 57 14.63 -17.44 -8.88
C PRO A 57 14.95 -17.67 -7.39
N LEU A 58 14.67 -18.85 -6.88
CA LEU A 58 14.93 -19.21 -5.49
C LEU A 58 16.43 -19.23 -5.17
N ASP A 59 17.23 -19.74 -6.11
CA ASP A 59 18.64 -20.00 -5.94
C ASP A 59 19.53 -18.78 -6.25
N VAL A 60 18.92 -17.62 -6.57
CA VAL A 60 19.60 -16.35 -6.84
C VAL A 60 19.07 -15.30 -5.87
N PRO A 61 19.69 -15.10 -4.68
CA PRO A 61 19.18 -14.24 -3.63
C PRO A 61 18.87 -12.80 -4.09
N ASP A 62 19.75 -12.23 -4.93
CA ASP A 62 19.62 -10.88 -5.47
C ASP A 62 18.98 -10.85 -6.87
N GLY A 63 18.51 -12.00 -7.36
CA GLY A 63 17.83 -12.10 -8.66
C GLY A 63 16.38 -11.69 -8.57
N GLY A 64 15.92 -10.94 -9.57
CA GLY A 64 14.52 -10.59 -9.72
C GLY A 64 14.10 -9.26 -9.07
N VAL A 65 12.93 -9.23 -8.44
CA VAL A 65 12.35 -8.03 -7.85
C VAL A 65 12.70 -7.92 -6.38
N GLY A 66 13.59 -6.97 -6.06
CA GLY A 66 13.94 -6.67 -4.67
C GLY A 66 12.84 -5.90 -3.93
N GLU A 67 12.99 -5.81 -2.60
CA GLU A 67 12.00 -5.22 -1.70
C GLU A 67 11.61 -3.77 -2.07
N LEU A 68 12.58 -2.94 -2.43
CA LEU A 68 12.32 -1.54 -2.80
C LEU A 68 11.47 -1.42 -4.06
N ARG A 69 11.73 -2.27 -5.07
CA ARG A 69 10.91 -2.28 -6.30
C ARG A 69 9.51 -2.80 -6.04
N TRP A 70 9.40 -3.81 -5.17
CA TRP A 70 8.12 -4.36 -4.77
C TRP A 70 7.25 -3.31 -4.07
N ARG A 71 7.80 -2.63 -3.05
CA ARG A 71 7.08 -1.56 -2.34
C ARG A 71 6.68 -0.44 -3.28
N ALA A 72 7.60 0.02 -4.13
CA ALA A 72 7.29 1.04 -5.12
C ALA A 72 6.19 0.61 -6.10
N PHE A 73 6.08 -0.67 -6.42
CA PHE A 73 4.96 -1.21 -7.20
C PHE A 73 3.64 -1.15 -6.42
N LEU A 74 3.62 -1.58 -5.16
CA LEU A 74 2.43 -1.50 -4.31
C LEU A 74 1.95 -0.05 -4.19
N ASP A 75 2.86 0.89 -3.92
CA ASP A 75 2.55 2.31 -3.72
C ASP A 75 1.96 2.96 -4.97
N ARG A 76 2.43 2.59 -6.16
CA ARG A 76 2.00 3.21 -7.41
C ARG A 76 0.80 2.53 -8.06
N GLU A 77 0.74 1.22 -7.98
CA GLU A 77 -0.20 0.44 -8.79
C GLU A 77 -1.32 -0.19 -7.98
N VAL A 78 -1.08 -0.52 -6.71
CA VAL A 78 -2.06 -1.25 -5.91
C VAL A 78 -2.79 -0.31 -4.95
N THR A 79 -2.07 0.36 -4.06
CA THR A 79 -2.66 1.21 -3.01
C THR A 79 -3.61 2.29 -3.56
N PRO A 80 -3.31 2.97 -4.69
CA PRO A 80 -4.26 3.96 -5.22
C PRO A 80 -5.57 3.37 -5.74
N ARG A 81 -5.58 2.08 -6.09
CA ARG A 81 -6.77 1.37 -6.58
C ARG A 81 -7.56 0.71 -5.46
N PHE A 82 -6.87 0.31 -4.39
CA PHE A 82 -7.44 -0.36 -3.22
C PHE A 82 -6.89 0.29 -1.94
N PRO A 83 -7.33 1.52 -1.63
CA PRO A 83 -6.84 2.28 -0.47
C PRO A 83 -7.26 1.69 0.87
N ASP A 84 -8.33 0.89 0.90
CA ASP A 84 -8.86 0.28 2.13
C ASP A 84 -7.97 -0.84 2.67
N GLY A 85 -7.00 -1.29 1.87
CA GLY A 85 -5.95 -2.18 2.35
C GLY A 85 -5.68 -3.38 1.46
N LEU A 86 -4.55 -3.99 1.74
CA LEU A 86 -4.06 -5.19 1.09
C LEU A 86 -3.22 -6.00 2.09
N THR A 87 -3.07 -7.28 1.82
CA THR A 87 -2.16 -8.14 2.59
C THR A 87 -1.23 -8.87 1.63
N VAL A 88 0.05 -8.97 2.00
CA VAL A 88 1.05 -9.70 1.22
C VAL A 88 1.58 -10.86 2.03
N PHE A 89 1.60 -12.05 1.40
CA PHE A 89 2.29 -13.22 1.93
C PHE A 89 3.53 -13.52 1.09
N GLU A 90 4.63 -13.83 1.75
CA GLU A 90 5.77 -14.45 1.09
C GLU A 90 5.46 -15.93 0.83
N ALA A 91 5.79 -16.37 -0.38
CA ALA A 91 5.45 -17.72 -0.83
C ALA A 91 6.59 -18.31 -1.67
N TYR A 92 6.51 -19.62 -1.81
CA TYR A 92 7.34 -20.40 -2.70
C TYR A 92 6.50 -20.90 -3.86
N GLY A 93 6.96 -20.66 -5.08
CA GLY A 93 6.32 -21.12 -6.30
C GLY A 93 7.16 -22.17 -7.02
N GLN A 94 6.49 -23.16 -7.58
CA GLN A 94 7.12 -24.18 -8.40
C GLN A 94 6.23 -24.54 -9.60
N TRP A 95 6.82 -24.60 -10.78
CA TRP A 95 6.10 -25.03 -11.96
C TRP A 95 7.02 -25.83 -12.88
N ARG A 96 6.41 -26.49 -13.85
CA ARG A 96 7.14 -27.17 -14.90
C ARG A 96 6.79 -26.54 -16.24
N SER A 97 7.78 -26.02 -16.94
CA SER A 97 7.60 -25.55 -18.31
C SER A 97 7.23 -26.70 -19.23
N SER A 98 6.19 -26.48 -20.04
CA SER A 98 5.81 -27.43 -21.10
C SER A 98 6.97 -27.56 -22.08
N GLY A 99 7.55 -28.75 -22.21
CA GLY A 99 8.54 -29.13 -23.20
C GLY A 99 10.00 -29.24 -22.76
N LYS A 100 10.40 -28.75 -21.58
CA LYS A 100 11.81 -28.84 -21.13
C LYS A 100 12.06 -29.79 -19.95
N GLY A 101 11.04 -30.36 -19.35
CA GLY A 101 11.18 -31.31 -18.25
C GLY A 101 11.74 -30.75 -16.95
N GLU A 102 12.29 -29.54 -16.97
CA GLU A 102 12.89 -28.88 -15.82
C GLU A 102 11.84 -28.24 -14.91
N VAL A 103 12.11 -28.27 -13.60
CA VAL A 103 11.28 -27.64 -12.58
C VAL A 103 11.83 -26.27 -12.26
N GLY A 104 11.06 -25.24 -12.57
CA GLY A 104 11.33 -23.88 -12.15
C GLY A 104 10.90 -23.64 -10.71
N ARG A 105 11.75 -23.00 -9.92
CA ARG A 105 11.48 -22.62 -8.53
C ARG A 105 11.64 -21.13 -8.35
N LEU A 106 10.61 -20.50 -7.75
CA LEU A 106 10.57 -19.05 -7.55
C LEU A 106 10.33 -18.69 -6.09
N ARG A 107 10.94 -17.60 -5.68
CA ARG A 107 10.35 -16.76 -4.62
C ARG A 107 9.10 -16.12 -5.20
N SER A 108 8.03 -16.10 -4.44
CA SER A 108 6.75 -15.57 -4.87
C SER A 108 6.15 -14.69 -3.78
N ARG A 109 5.27 -13.80 -4.17
CA ARG A 109 4.41 -13.06 -3.26
C ARG A 109 2.97 -13.20 -3.67
N VAL A 110 2.11 -13.41 -2.68
CA VAL A 110 0.67 -13.47 -2.86
C VAL A 110 0.08 -12.19 -2.28
N LEU A 111 -0.46 -11.38 -3.16
CA LEU A 111 -1.20 -10.18 -2.79
C LEU A 111 -2.67 -10.53 -2.64
N VAL A 112 -3.21 -10.31 -1.46
CA VAL A 112 -4.62 -10.52 -1.15
C VAL A 112 -5.31 -9.18 -1.01
N ILE A 113 -6.41 -9.01 -1.73
CA ILE A 113 -7.27 -7.83 -1.69
C ILE A 113 -8.70 -8.30 -1.43
N LEU A 114 -9.31 -7.73 -0.40
CA LEU A 114 -10.74 -7.87 -0.15
C LEU A 114 -11.44 -6.62 -0.70
N HIS A 115 -12.43 -6.81 -1.56
CA HIS A 115 -13.08 -5.71 -2.25
C HIS A 115 -14.52 -6.06 -2.64
N GLU A 116 -15.33 -5.05 -2.89
CA GLU A 116 -16.66 -5.26 -3.44
C GLU A 116 -16.59 -5.83 -4.87
N ASP A 117 -17.52 -6.69 -5.21
CA ASP A 117 -17.63 -7.28 -6.55
C ASP A 117 -18.25 -6.30 -7.55
N THR A 118 -17.46 -5.32 -7.98
CA THR A 118 -17.86 -4.33 -8.98
C THR A 118 -17.07 -4.46 -10.29
N PRO A 119 -17.62 -4.04 -11.43
CA PRO A 119 -16.86 -3.98 -12.68
C PRO A 119 -15.60 -3.12 -12.57
N ALA A 120 -15.66 -2.02 -11.80
CA ALA A 120 -14.53 -1.12 -11.57
C ALA A 120 -13.39 -1.84 -10.83
N ASN A 121 -13.71 -2.56 -9.75
CA ASN A 121 -12.73 -3.31 -8.99
C ASN A 121 -12.14 -4.47 -9.79
N ARG A 122 -12.93 -5.18 -10.58
CA ARG A 122 -12.42 -6.21 -11.50
C ARG A 122 -11.43 -5.62 -12.50
N SER A 123 -11.76 -4.46 -13.10
CA SER A 123 -10.85 -3.76 -14.01
C SER A 123 -9.57 -3.27 -13.30
N ALA A 124 -9.67 -2.83 -12.05
CA ALA A 124 -8.53 -2.42 -11.24
C ALA A 124 -7.59 -3.60 -10.95
N ILE A 125 -8.12 -4.77 -10.63
CA ILE A 125 -7.33 -6.01 -10.47
C ILE A 125 -6.59 -6.36 -11.77
N ASP A 126 -7.26 -6.30 -12.92
CA ASP A 126 -6.61 -6.57 -14.20
C ASP A 126 -5.53 -5.54 -14.54
N ALA A 127 -5.77 -4.26 -14.23
CA ALA A 127 -4.75 -3.20 -14.41
C ALA A 127 -3.48 -3.46 -13.59
N ILE A 128 -3.59 -3.95 -12.36
CA ILE A 128 -2.45 -4.35 -11.53
C ILE A 128 -1.64 -5.45 -12.21
N ARG A 129 -2.31 -6.47 -12.75
CA ARG A 129 -1.65 -7.58 -13.47
C ARG A 129 -0.91 -7.09 -14.72
N VAL A 130 -1.54 -6.20 -15.49
CA VAL A 130 -0.93 -5.60 -16.67
C VAL A 130 0.30 -4.77 -16.30
N ALA A 131 0.19 -3.93 -15.26
CA ALA A 131 1.30 -3.11 -14.78
C ALA A 131 2.50 -3.95 -14.31
N TRP A 132 2.26 -5.05 -13.60
CA TRP A 132 3.32 -5.97 -13.20
C TRP A 132 4.05 -6.57 -14.40
N LYS A 133 3.30 -7.14 -15.35
CA LYS A 133 3.87 -7.74 -16.57
C LYS A 133 4.70 -6.74 -17.37
N ALA A 134 4.25 -5.49 -17.46
CA ALA A 134 5.01 -4.42 -18.12
C ALA A 134 6.32 -4.07 -17.37
N ALA A 135 6.31 -4.12 -16.04
CA ALA A 135 7.47 -3.76 -15.21
C ALA A 135 8.52 -4.87 -15.09
N THR A 136 8.13 -6.14 -15.21
CA THR A 136 8.99 -7.31 -14.95
C THR A 136 9.24 -8.17 -16.19
N HIS A 137 8.45 -8.00 -17.23
CA HIS A 137 8.40 -8.85 -18.42
C HIS A 137 7.90 -10.30 -18.12
N ASP A 138 7.25 -10.48 -16.98
CA ASP A 138 6.61 -11.75 -16.66
C ASP A 138 5.48 -12.06 -17.66
N GLU A 139 5.36 -13.31 -18.06
CA GLU A 139 4.33 -13.73 -19.03
C GLU A 139 2.93 -13.66 -18.42
N SER A 140 2.81 -13.96 -17.13
CA SER A 140 1.51 -14.05 -16.47
C SER A 140 1.58 -13.69 -14.98
N VAL A 141 0.45 -13.23 -14.46
CA VAL A 141 0.15 -13.17 -13.02
C VAL A 141 -1.09 -14.02 -12.79
N LEU A 142 -0.97 -15.09 -12.01
CA LEU A 142 -2.11 -15.92 -11.65
C LEU A 142 -3.06 -15.09 -10.79
N LEU A 143 -4.34 -15.14 -11.09
CA LEU A 143 -5.42 -14.56 -10.30
C LEU A 143 -6.37 -15.68 -9.87
N ALA A 144 -6.63 -15.76 -8.58
CA ALA A 144 -7.71 -16.56 -8.02
C ALA A 144 -8.70 -15.62 -7.31
N THR A 145 -10.00 -15.86 -7.54
CA THR A 145 -11.06 -15.07 -6.90
C THR A 145 -12.10 -15.99 -6.28
N GLN A 146 -12.61 -15.58 -5.14
CA GLN A 146 -13.70 -16.29 -4.47
C GLN A 146 -14.58 -15.27 -3.71
N PRO A 147 -15.90 -15.56 -3.55
CA PRO A 147 -16.73 -14.79 -2.64
C PRO A 147 -16.18 -14.83 -1.21
N ALA A 148 -16.31 -13.73 -0.51
CA ALA A 148 -15.86 -13.59 0.87
C ALA A 148 -16.94 -12.95 1.73
N GLU A 149 -17.10 -13.47 2.93
CA GLU A 149 -17.84 -12.79 4.00
C GLU A 149 -16.83 -11.99 4.82
N VAL A 150 -17.06 -10.69 4.95
CA VAL A 150 -16.14 -9.75 5.61
C VAL A 150 -16.86 -9.03 6.73
N SER A 151 -16.18 -8.96 7.89
CA SER A 151 -16.64 -8.18 9.06
C SER A 151 -15.44 -7.44 9.66
N PHE A 152 -15.69 -6.26 10.23
CA PHE A 152 -14.67 -5.42 10.86
C PHE A 152 -15.01 -5.17 12.33
#